data_fba83ff1c69a57b2f881fafa055b17b9
#
_entry.id   fba83ff1c69a57b2f881fafa055b17b9
#
_cell.length_a   1.000
_cell.length_b   1.000
_cell.length_c   1.000
_cell.angle_alpha   90.00
_cell.angle_beta   90.00
_cell.angle_gamma   90.00
#
_symmetry.space_group_name_H-M   'P 1'
#
loop_
_entity.id
_entity.type
_entity.pdbx_description
1 polymer ?
#
loop_
_entity_poly.entity_id
_entity_poly.type
_entity_poly.pdbx_seq_one_letter_code
_entity_poly.pdbx_strand_id
1 'polypeptide(L)'
;MPRWVGLLGSWALLVLGLGIVGYAVAAEAITLTDARKLKRVRTIDMLMEEQTRRQVEQLQQTMSRASAHVTTLKSEVASTEKQIEDLHDSNFVITVSTTENKVYARRNGQLVFEAVCSTGSNSTLTTSSGTRFFRTPIGRFRVESKEEDPKWVPPDWHYIEEAQKYGMRIVHLQRGQRIGGLYVSGNNVYDHGYALPEGHLIVRGGAVVIPPIGTRQRQFPDVLGTHRLNLGDGYALHGTQQVRQLGRNVSHGCVRLHNDDIAQLYAMASVGDEVIIY
;
A
#
# COMPACT_ATOMS: atom_id res chain seq x y z
N MET A 1 -76.42 -66.13 -38.88
CA MET A 1 -75.37 -65.07 -38.61
C MET A 1 -75.11 -65.08 -37.14
N PRO A 2 -73.86 -65.25 -36.69
CA PRO A 2 -73.55 -65.46 -35.28
C PRO A 2 -73.57 -64.15 -34.48
N ARG A 3 -74.24 -64.20 -33.34
CA ARG A 3 -74.42 -63.09 -32.34
C ARG A 3 -73.11 -62.57 -31.65
N TRP A 4 -71.95 -63.00 -32.09
CA TRP A 4 -70.67 -62.75 -31.49
C TRP A 4 -70.02 -61.43 -31.95
N VAL A 5 -70.43 -60.85 -33.07
CA VAL A 5 -69.82 -59.62 -33.64
C VAL A 5 -70.21 -58.37 -32.82
N GLY A 6 -71.36 -58.36 -32.15
CA GLY A 6 -71.79 -57.23 -31.33
C GLY A 6 -71.04 -57.08 -29.99
N LEU A 7 -70.59 -58.18 -29.39
CA LEU A 7 -69.93 -58.19 -28.10
C LEU A 7 -68.48 -57.73 -28.20
N LEU A 8 -67.77 -58.06 -29.28
CA LEU A 8 -66.36 -57.61 -29.50
C LEU A 8 -66.28 -56.08 -29.73
N GLY A 9 -67.26 -55.52 -30.45
CA GLY A 9 -67.32 -54.06 -30.65
C GLY A 9 -67.57 -53.26 -29.36
N SER A 10 -68.44 -53.82 -28.47
CA SER A 10 -68.72 -53.15 -27.17
C SER A 10 -67.51 -53.15 -26.22
N TRP A 11 -66.76 -54.27 -26.19
CA TRP A 11 -65.52 -54.32 -25.38
C TRP A 11 -64.40 -53.43 -25.91
N ALA A 12 -64.24 -53.32 -27.22
CA ALA A 12 -63.27 -52.44 -27.86
C ALA A 12 -63.57 -50.97 -27.57
N LEU A 13 -64.81 -50.54 -27.60
CA LEU A 13 -65.27 -49.22 -27.24
C LEU A 13 -65.09 -48.92 -25.75
N LEU A 14 -65.33 -49.89 -24.87
CA LEU A 14 -65.13 -49.76 -23.43
C LEU A 14 -63.61 -49.60 -23.08
N VAL A 15 -62.76 -50.39 -23.71
CA VAL A 15 -61.30 -50.31 -23.52
C VAL A 15 -60.74 -48.96 -24.06
N LEU A 16 -61.19 -48.50 -25.22
CA LEU A 16 -60.86 -47.21 -25.79
C LEU A 16 -61.34 -46.06 -24.90
N GLY A 17 -62.60 -46.16 -24.39
CA GLY A 17 -63.14 -45.16 -23.46
C GLY A 17 -62.38 -45.09 -22.17
N LEU A 18 -61.98 -46.22 -21.56
CA LEU A 18 -61.14 -46.27 -20.36
C LEU A 18 -59.75 -45.77 -20.64
N GLY A 19 -59.14 -46.00 -21.81
CA GLY A 19 -57.88 -45.51 -22.24
C GLY A 19 -57.86 -43.97 -22.36
N ILE A 20 -58.91 -43.39 -22.97
CA ILE A 20 -59.08 -41.95 -23.13
C ILE A 20 -59.26 -41.24 -21.75
N VAL A 21 -60.07 -41.83 -20.88
CA VAL A 21 -60.30 -41.32 -19.53
C VAL A 21 -59.00 -41.42 -18.71
N GLY A 22 -58.30 -42.54 -18.79
CA GLY A 22 -56.97 -42.68 -18.11
C GLY A 22 -55.92 -41.67 -18.60
N TYR A 23 -55.88 -41.46 -19.92
CA TYR A 23 -55.01 -40.46 -20.49
C TYR A 23 -55.39 -39.05 -20.06
N ALA A 24 -56.66 -38.70 -20.07
CA ALA A 24 -57.13 -37.39 -19.62
C ALA A 24 -56.81 -37.12 -18.14
N VAL A 25 -57.04 -38.11 -17.26
CA VAL A 25 -56.70 -38.00 -15.83
C VAL A 25 -55.20 -37.93 -15.63
N ALA A 26 -54.39 -38.65 -16.37
CA ALA A 26 -52.95 -38.57 -16.31
C ALA A 26 -52.43 -37.22 -16.82
N ALA A 27 -52.98 -36.69 -17.91
CA ALA A 27 -52.65 -35.38 -18.45
C ALA A 27 -53.01 -34.25 -17.46
N GLU A 28 -54.19 -34.33 -16.83
CA GLU A 28 -54.58 -33.37 -15.78
C GLU A 28 -53.69 -33.46 -14.54
N ALA A 29 -53.28 -34.66 -14.11
CA ALA A 29 -52.36 -34.86 -13.00
C ALA A 29 -50.96 -34.28 -13.31
N ILE A 30 -50.47 -34.42 -14.55
CA ILE A 30 -49.19 -33.83 -14.98
C ILE A 30 -49.27 -32.29 -14.99
N THR A 31 -50.32 -31.69 -15.54
CA THR A 31 -50.50 -30.25 -15.57
C THR A 31 -50.66 -29.65 -14.17
N LEU A 32 -51.34 -30.35 -13.26
CA LEU A 32 -51.48 -29.93 -11.86
C LEU A 32 -50.13 -30.01 -11.10
N THR A 33 -49.30 -30.99 -11.37
CA THR A 33 -47.96 -31.12 -10.78
C THR A 33 -47.04 -30.05 -11.29
N ASP A 34 -47.08 -29.70 -12.57
CA ASP A 34 -46.28 -28.62 -13.16
C ASP A 34 -46.75 -27.25 -12.68
N ALA A 35 -48.03 -27.02 -12.56
CA ALA A 35 -48.60 -25.81 -11.98
C ALA A 35 -48.17 -25.63 -10.51
N ARG A 36 -48.13 -26.71 -9.71
CA ARG A 36 -47.64 -26.66 -8.32
C ARG A 36 -46.14 -26.39 -8.25
N LYS A 37 -45.33 -26.99 -9.16
CA LYS A 37 -43.89 -26.69 -9.26
C LYS A 37 -43.66 -25.23 -9.63
N LEU A 38 -44.36 -24.72 -10.63
CA LEU A 38 -44.23 -23.32 -11.06
C LEU A 38 -44.62 -22.34 -9.94
N LYS A 39 -45.68 -22.65 -9.17
CA LYS A 39 -46.07 -21.85 -8.01
C LYS A 39 -45.03 -21.85 -6.94
N ARG A 40 -44.35 -23.00 -6.65
CA ARG A 40 -43.24 -23.08 -5.69
C ARG A 40 -42.05 -22.28 -6.16
N VAL A 41 -41.66 -22.37 -7.42
CA VAL A 41 -40.53 -21.56 -7.98
C VAL A 41 -40.82 -20.08 -7.85
N ARG A 42 -42.02 -19.62 -8.27
CA ARG A 42 -42.42 -18.21 -8.09
C ARG A 42 -42.36 -17.76 -6.63
N THR A 43 -42.79 -18.60 -5.69
CA THR A 43 -42.75 -18.24 -4.26
C THR A 43 -41.31 -18.13 -3.77
N ILE A 44 -40.42 -19.01 -4.21
CA ILE A 44 -38.99 -18.95 -3.88
C ILE A 44 -38.37 -17.68 -4.47
N ASP A 45 -38.65 -17.41 -5.73
CA ASP A 45 -38.12 -16.18 -6.40
C ASP A 45 -38.56 -14.90 -5.68
N MET A 46 -39.82 -14.80 -5.33
CA MET A 46 -40.34 -13.64 -4.55
C MET A 46 -39.68 -13.52 -3.18
N LEU A 47 -39.44 -14.65 -2.48
CA LEU A 47 -38.76 -14.64 -1.18
C LEU A 47 -37.28 -14.22 -1.32
N MET A 48 -36.60 -14.72 -2.35
CA MET A 48 -35.23 -14.34 -2.65
C MET A 48 -35.10 -12.87 -3.05
N GLU A 49 -36.03 -12.39 -3.87
CA GLU A 49 -36.09 -10.98 -4.28
C GLU A 49 -36.31 -10.05 -3.06
N GLU A 50 -37.23 -10.39 -2.17
CA GLU A 50 -37.47 -9.63 -0.96
C GLU A 50 -36.26 -9.68 -0.01
N GLN A 51 -35.61 -10.83 0.13
CA GLN A 51 -34.39 -10.96 0.94
C GLN A 51 -33.25 -10.11 0.37
N THR A 52 -33.05 -10.16 -0.94
CA THR A 52 -32.06 -9.34 -1.64
C THR A 52 -32.34 -7.86 -1.46
N ARG A 53 -33.59 -7.46 -1.61
CA ARG A 53 -34.01 -6.07 -1.39
C ARG A 53 -33.70 -5.57 0.02
N ARG A 54 -34.00 -6.38 1.05
CA ARG A 54 -33.68 -6.04 2.45
C ARG A 54 -32.18 -5.93 2.67
N GLN A 55 -31.37 -6.80 2.06
CA GLN A 55 -29.91 -6.70 2.13
C GLN A 55 -29.39 -5.42 1.47
N VAL A 56 -29.90 -5.06 0.31
CA VAL A 56 -29.53 -3.82 -0.39
C VAL A 56 -29.88 -2.60 0.46
N GLU A 57 -31.07 -2.55 1.05
CA GLU A 57 -31.49 -1.46 1.93
C GLU A 57 -30.57 -1.35 3.17
N GLN A 58 -30.20 -2.46 3.79
CA GLN A 58 -29.25 -2.48 4.92
C GLN A 58 -27.86 -2.00 4.53
N LEU A 59 -27.36 -2.42 3.37
CA LEU A 59 -26.07 -1.96 2.84
C LEU A 59 -26.08 -0.48 2.54
N GLN A 60 -27.14 0.03 1.92
CA GLN A 60 -27.30 1.45 1.65
C GLN A 60 -27.32 2.30 2.93
N GLN A 61 -28.03 1.83 3.98
CA GLN A 61 -28.02 2.49 5.28
C GLN A 61 -26.64 2.49 5.93
N THR A 62 -25.93 1.36 5.85
CA THR A 62 -24.57 1.24 6.39
C THR A 62 -23.61 2.15 5.65
N MET A 63 -23.66 2.19 4.32
CA MET A 63 -22.87 3.12 3.50
C MET A 63 -23.17 4.58 3.82
N SER A 64 -24.44 4.95 3.99
CA SER A 64 -24.81 6.31 4.36
C SER A 64 -24.23 6.70 5.74
N ARG A 65 -24.31 5.82 6.74
CA ARG A 65 -23.71 6.04 8.06
C ARG A 65 -22.21 6.17 7.99
N ALA A 66 -21.54 5.29 7.24
CA ALA A 66 -20.10 5.33 7.04
C ALA A 66 -19.66 6.63 6.34
N SER A 67 -20.40 7.07 5.32
CA SER A 67 -20.13 8.33 4.62
C SER A 67 -20.29 9.55 5.54
N ALA A 68 -21.34 9.58 6.37
CA ALA A 68 -21.52 10.64 7.36
C ALA A 68 -20.37 10.67 8.38
N HIS A 69 -19.96 9.50 8.87
CA HIS A 69 -18.83 9.41 9.80
C HIS A 69 -17.51 9.87 9.18
N VAL A 70 -17.24 9.51 7.93
CA VAL A 70 -16.07 10.02 7.20
C VAL A 70 -16.09 11.54 7.07
N THR A 71 -17.25 12.13 6.83
CA THR A 71 -17.40 13.59 6.76
C THR A 71 -17.10 14.25 8.11
N THR A 72 -17.61 13.68 9.20
CA THR A 72 -17.33 14.17 10.56
C THR A 72 -15.84 14.09 10.88
N LEU A 73 -15.22 12.93 10.63
CA LEU A 73 -13.77 12.77 10.85
C LEU A 73 -12.94 13.75 10.04
N LYS A 74 -13.31 14.02 8.77
CA LYS A 74 -12.63 15.02 7.96
C LYS A 74 -12.72 16.42 8.57
N SER A 75 -13.89 16.80 9.13
CA SER A 75 -14.04 18.09 9.80
C SER A 75 -13.24 18.18 11.10
N GLU A 76 -13.17 17.10 11.88
CA GLU A 76 -12.36 17.02 13.09
C GLU A 76 -10.87 17.12 12.78
N VAL A 77 -10.40 16.41 11.73
CA VAL A 77 -9.01 16.51 11.26
C VAL A 77 -8.70 17.94 10.86
N ALA A 78 -9.51 18.58 10.02
CA ALA A 78 -9.28 19.96 9.59
C ALA A 78 -9.29 20.95 10.77
N SER A 79 -10.17 20.74 11.76
CA SER A 79 -10.19 21.56 12.99
C SER A 79 -8.93 21.37 13.82
N THR A 80 -8.45 20.12 13.94
CA THR A 80 -7.25 19.79 14.70
C THR A 80 -6.00 20.32 13.99
N GLU A 81 -5.93 20.20 12.67
CA GLU A 81 -4.85 20.77 11.85
C GLU A 81 -4.77 22.29 12.04
N LYS A 82 -5.92 22.99 12.01
CA LYS A 82 -5.97 24.43 12.29
C LYS A 82 -5.52 24.77 13.72
N GLN A 83 -5.92 23.99 14.73
CA GLN A 83 -5.45 24.19 16.11
C GLN A 83 -3.93 23.98 16.22
N ILE A 84 -3.38 22.98 15.51
CA ILE A 84 -1.93 22.76 15.45
C ILE A 84 -1.24 23.94 14.77
N GLU A 85 -1.80 24.46 13.69
CA GLU A 85 -1.28 25.64 12.98
C GLU A 85 -1.32 26.91 13.87
N ASP A 86 -2.40 27.10 14.62
CA ASP A 86 -2.53 28.21 15.58
C ASP A 86 -1.58 28.07 16.79
N LEU A 87 -1.25 26.81 17.19
CA LEU A 87 -0.23 26.52 18.22
C LEU A 87 1.18 26.52 17.67
N HIS A 88 1.33 26.56 16.35
CA HIS A 88 2.62 26.57 15.67
C HIS A 88 3.34 27.87 16.00
N ASP A 89 4.42 27.75 16.75
CA ASP A 89 5.27 28.89 17.07
C ASP A 89 5.99 29.28 15.76
N SER A 90 5.40 30.24 15.03
CA SER A 90 5.85 30.71 13.71
C SER A 90 7.32 31.15 13.64
N ASN A 91 8.00 31.10 14.78
CA ASN A 91 9.38 31.50 14.97
C ASN A 91 10.35 30.34 15.25
N PHE A 92 9.92 29.07 15.06
CA PHE A 92 10.86 27.95 15.16
C PHE A 92 11.53 27.70 13.81
N VAL A 93 12.85 27.82 13.78
CA VAL A 93 13.66 27.67 12.56
C VAL A 93 14.80 26.70 12.82
N ILE A 94 14.91 25.70 11.95
CA ILE A 94 16.04 24.78 11.91
C ILE A 94 17.06 25.31 10.90
N THR A 95 18.33 25.40 11.28
CA THR A 95 19.39 25.76 10.35
C THR A 95 20.44 24.64 10.28
N VAL A 96 20.92 24.33 9.10
CA VAL A 96 21.95 23.31 8.84
C VAL A 96 23.14 23.99 8.18
N SER A 97 24.28 23.97 8.86
CA SER A 97 25.57 24.40 8.29
C SER A 97 26.25 23.18 7.65
N THR A 98 26.39 23.18 6.33
CA THR A 98 27.08 22.10 5.61
C THR A 98 28.61 22.20 5.75
N THR A 99 29.14 23.36 6.09
CA THR A 99 30.57 23.58 6.32
C THR A 99 31.00 23.17 7.72
N GLU A 100 30.19 23.45 8.74
CA GLU A 100 30.44 23.05 10.11
C GLU A 100 29.99 21.67 10.46
N ASN A 101 29.14 21.05 9.59
CA ASN A 101 28.44 19.79 9.86
C ASN A 101 27.67 19.88 11.18
N LYS A 102 26.87 20.92 11.33
CA LYS A 102 26.05 21.18 12.51
C LYS A 102 24.62 21.55 12.15
N VAL A 103 23.70 21.14 13.01
CA VAL A 103 22.31 21.55 12.99
C VAL A 103 22.03 22.41 14.20
N TYR A 104 21.34 23.50 13.98
CA TYR A 104 20.90 24.42 15.04
C TYR A 104 19.38 24.56 14.93
N ALA A 105 18.70 24.68 16.07
CA ALA A 105 17.33 25.16 16.08
C ALA A 105 17.17 26.36 16.98
N ARG A 106 16.39 27.34 16.49
CA ARG A 106 16.09 28.56 17.22
C ARG A 106 14.61 28.74 17.38
N ARG A 107 14.21 29.20 18.55
CA ARG A 107 12.82 29.58 18.84
C ARG A 107 12.83 31.04 19.28
N ASN A 108 12.08 31.90 18.60
CA ASN A 108 12.07 33.34 18.83
C ASN A 108 13.49 33.96 18.78
N GLY A 109 14.36 33.47 17.88
CA GLY A 109 15.75 33.91 17.73
C GLY A 109 16.72 33.29 18.74
N GLN A 110 16.26 32.71 19.84
CA GLN A 110 17.12 32.06 20.83
C GLN A 110 17.51 30.66 20.40
N LEU A 111 18.77 30.29 20.57
CA LEU A 111 19.27 28.94 20.32
C LEU A 111 18.71 27.99 21.38
N VAL A 112 17.94 26.97 20.93
CA VAL A 112 17.33 25.98 21.80
C VAL A 112 17.87 24.56 21.54
N PHE A 113 18.61 24.38 20.43
CA PHE A 113 19.19 23.08 20.07
C PHE A 113 20.41 23.26 19.18
N GLU A 114 21.42 22.43 19.43
CA GLU A 114 22.64 22.31 18.61
C GLU A 114 23.08 20.84 18.59
N ALA A 115 23.42 20.30 17.41
CA ALA A 115 23.95 18.96 17.28
C ALA A 115 24.91 18.83 16.09
N VAL A 116 25.82 17.87 16.18
CA VAL A 116 26.71 17.51 15.08
C VAL A 116 25.90 16.67 14.07
N CYS A 117 26.10 16.94 12.79
CA CYS A 117 25.46 16.19 11.72
C CYS A 117 26.46 15.74 10.66
N SER A 118 26.01 14.90 9.74
CA SER A 118 26.71 14.61 8.49
C SER A 118 25.87 15.08 7.31
N THR A 119 26.53 15.61 6.30
CA THR A 119 25.91 16.13 5.09
C THR A 119 26.41 15.40 3.85
N GLY A 120 25.96 15.81 2.67
CA GLY A 120 26.30 15.19 1.38
C GLY A 120 27.80 15.14 1.11
N SER A 121 28.27 14.03 0.57
CA SER A 121 29.69 13.76 0.29
C SER A 121 30.28 14.63 -0.81
N ASN A 122 29.46 15.33 -1.59
CA ASN A 122 29.84 16.06 -2.81
C ASN A 122 30.47 15.16 -3.90
N SER A 123 30.35 13.84 -3.75
CA SER A 123 30.75 12.88 -4.77
C SER A 123 29.71 12.75 -5.89
N THR A 124 30.08 12.03 -6.94
CA THR A 124 29.21 11.77 -8.08
C THR A 124 29.07 10.29 -8.34
N LEU A 125 27.89 9.88 -8.80
CA LEU A 125 27.64 8.56 -9.36
C LEU A 125 27.27 8.71 -10.84
N THR A 126 28.11 8.17 -11.73
CA THR A 126 27.82 8.14 -13.15
C THR A 126 27.21 6.81 -13.52
N THR A 127 26.06 6.86 -14.22
CA THR A 127 25.32 5.70 -14.71
C THR A 127 25.02 5.88 -16.19
N SER A 128 24.47 4.87 -16.83
CA SER A 128 23.97 4.97 -18.21
C SER A 128 22.85 5.99 -18.40
N SER A 129 22.13 6.33 -17.33
CA SER A 129 21.03 7.30 -17.34
C SER A 129 21.45 8.72 -16.96
N GLY A 130 22.73 8.97 -16.64
CA GLY A 130 23.26 10.27 -16.30
C GLY A 130 24.14 10.27 -15.05
N THR A 131 24.56 11.47 -14.65
CA THR A 131 25.39 11.69 -13.46
C THR A 131 24.54 12.27 -12.32
N ARG A 132 24.62 11.66 -11.15
CA ARG A 132 23.98 12.12 -9.91
C ARG A 132 25.02 12.71 -8.97
N PHE A 133 24.73 13.86 -8.41
CA PHE A 133 25.57 14.54 -7.41
C PHE A 133 25.00 14.26 -6.01
N PHE A 134 25.86 13.81 -5.10
CA PHE A 134 25.51 13.50 -3.71
C PHE A 134 25.84 14.69 -2.80
N ARG A 135 25.11 15.78 -2.96
CA ARG A 135 25.25 16.98 -2.12
C ARG A 135 23.96 17.25 -1.35
N THR A 136 24.09 17.79 -0.16
CA THR A 136 22.97 18.38 0.56
C THR A 136 22.56 19.67 -0.14
N PRO A 137 21.28 19.81 -0.54
CA PRO A 137 20.84 21.01 -1.23
C PRO A 137 20.89 22.23 -0.32
N ILE A 138 21.38 23.36 -0.83
CA ILE A 138 21.38 24.64 -0.14
C ILE A 138 20.08 25.38 -0.46
N GLY A 139 19.46 26.00 0.53
CA GLY A 139 18.24 26.76 0.33
C GLY A 139 17.31 26.75 1.54
N ARG A 140 16.07 27.14 1.28
CA ARG A 140 14.98 27.13 2.26
C ARG A 140 14.02 25.98 1.95
N PHE A 141 13.74 25.20 2.96
CA PHE A 141 12.85 24.05 2.94
C PHE A 141 11.82 24.18 4.05
N ARG A 142 10.86 23.28 4.07
CA ARG A 142 9.94 23.11 5.18
C ARG A 142 9.89 21.64 5.58
N VAL A 143 9.59 21.39 6.84
CA VAL A 143 9.25 20.03 7.29
C VAL A 143 7.91 19.63 6.66
N GLU A 144 7.93 18.71 5.70
CA GLU A 144 6.71 18.24 5.02
C GLU A 144 6.00 17.14 5.78
N SER A 145 6.76 16.26 6.43
CA SER A 145 6.21 15.19 7.27
C SER A 145 7.23 14.73 8.30
N LYS A 146 6.74 14.05 9.34
CA LYS A 146 7.51 13.48 10.44
C LYS A 146 7.23 11.99 10.52
N GLU A 147 8.27 11.17 10.72
CA GLU A 147 8.17 9.72 10.80
C GLU A 147 8.97 9.19 11.99
N GLU A 148 8.38 8.25 12.74
CA GLU A 148 9.06 7.42 13.73
C GLU A 148 9.38 6.05 13.14
N ASP A 149 10.51 5.47 13.51
CA ASP A 149 11.02 4.19 12.99
C ASP A 149 10.95 4.08 11.45
N PRO A 150 11.45 5.10 10.72
CA PRO A 150 11.33 5.17 9.28
C PRO A 150 12.10 4.06 8.59
N LYS A 151 11.50 3.42 7.61
CA LYS A 151 12.21 2.47 6.73
C LYS A 151 12.69 3.19 5.47
N TRP A 152 13.95 3.00 5.15
CA TRP A 152 14.47 3.53 3.90
C TRP A 152 14.06 2.65 2.72
N VAL A 153 13.49 3.27 1.70
CA VAL A 153 13.19 2.62 0.41
C VAL A 153 14.18 3.16 -0.62
N PRO A 154 15.32 2.46 -0.85
CA PRO A 154 16.35 2.97 -1.74
C PRO A 154 15.85 3.10 -3.17
N PRO A 155 16.17 4.24 -3.84
CA PRO A 155 16.01 4.38 -5.28
C PRO A 155 17.02 3.47 -6.02
N ASP A 156 16.79 3.28 -7.32
CA ASP A 156 17.59 2.36 -8.14
C ASP A 156 19.08 2.71 -8.16
N TRP A 157 19.44 4.00 -8.08
CA TRP A 157 20.84 4.42 -8.05
C TRP A 157 21.64 3.79 -6.89
N HIS A 158 21.02 3.49 -5.75
CA HIS A 158 21.70 2.81 -4.64
C HIS A 158 22.18 1.40 -5.05
N TYR A 159 21.32 0.64 -5.71
CA TYR A 159 21.67 -0.69 -6.19
C TYR A 159 22.74 -0.62 -7.29
N ILE A 160 22.69 0.41 -8.13
CA ILE A 160 23.70 0.65 -9.17
C ILE A 160 25.05 0.98 -8.53
N GLU A 161 25.06 1.85 -7.51
CA GLU A 161 26.27 2.19 -6.77
C GLU A 161 26.89 0.95 -6.12
N GLU A 162 26.06 0.13 -5.43
CA GLU A 162 26.53 -1.11 -4.81
C GLU A 162 27.05 -2.11 -5.85
N ALA A 163 26.39 -2.25 -6.99
CA ALA A 163 26.85 -3.12 -8.05
C ALA A 163 28.19 -2.64 -8.63
N GLN A 164 28.39 -1.34 -8.83
CA GLN A 164 29.66 -0.79 -9.30
C GLN A 164 30.81 -1.03 -8.33
N LYS A 165 30.58 -0.91 -7.01
CA LYS A 165 31.60 -1.21 -5.97
C LYS A 165 32.17 -2.63 -6.08
N TYR A 166 31.35 -3.58 -6.49
CA TYR A 166 31.73 -5.00 -6.56
C TYR A 166 31.91 -5.53 -8.00
N GLY A 167 31.87 -4.66 -9.02
CA GLY A 167 31.97 -5.06 -10.42
C GLY A 167 30.84 -5.97 -10.89
N MET A 168 29.65 -5.85 -10.28
CA MET A 168 28.49 -6.67 -10.59
C MET A 168 27.59 -6.01 -11.62
N ARG A 169 26.82 -6.83 -12.35
CA ARG A 169 25.78 -6.35 -13.26
C ARG A 169 24.52 -5.95 -12.47
N ILE A 170 23.63 -5.17 -13.11
CA ILE A 170 22.31 -4.84 -12.58
C ILE A 170 21.24 -5.62 -13.35
N VAL A 171 20.27 -6.15 -12.63
CA VAL A 171 19.08 -6.79 -13.18
C VAL A 171 17.85 -6.33 -12.39
N HIS A 172 16.84 -5.83 -13.11
CA HIS A 172 15.56 -5.47 -12.49
C HIS A 172 14.63 -6.69 -12.45
N LEU A 173 14.15 -7.06 -11.30
CA LEU A 173 13.12 -8.09 -11.16
C LEU A 173 11.75 -7.44 -11.33
N GLN A 174 10.98 -7.89 -12.31
CA GLN A 174 9.63 -7.39 -12.56
C GLN A 174 8.58 -8.32 -11.97
N ARG A 175 7.40 -7.79 -11.67
CA ARG A 175 6.25 -8.61 -11.27
C ARG A 175 5.86 -9.53 -12.44
N GLY A 176 5.62 -10.81 -12.15
CA GLY A 176 5.35 -11.84 -13.16
C GLY A 176 6.60 -12.45 -13.81
N GLN A 177 7.79 -11.90 -13.57
CA GLN A 177 9.06 -12.44 -14.06
C GLN A 177 9.68 -13.41 -13.07
N ARG A 178 10.49 -14.36 -13.58
CA ARG A 178 11.36 -15.23 -12.78
C ARG A 178 12.81 -15.08 -13.23
N ILE A 179 13.73 -14.94 -12.26
CA ILE A 179 15.17 -14.82 -12.51
C ILE A 179 15.89 -15.83 -11.58
N GLY A 180 16.35 -16.95 -12.11
CA GLY A 180 17.12 -17.93 -11.33
C GLY A 180 16.48 -18.36 -10.02
N GLY A 181 15.16 -18.62 -10.02
CA GLY A 181 14.39 -18.99 -8.82
C GLY A 181 13.74 -17.81 -8.10
N LEU A 182 14.19 -16.56 -8.35
CA LEU A 182 13.59 -15.36 -7.80
C LEU A 182 12.28 -15.03 -8.51
N TYR A 183 11.26 -14.65 -7.75
CA TYR A 183 9.98 -14.14 -8.26
C TYR A 183 9.29 -13.28 -7.21
N VAL A 184 8.34 -12.45 -7.65
CA VAL A 184 7.52 -11.62 -6.76
C VAL A 184 6.13 -12.23 -6.61
N SER A 185 5.67 -12.37 -5.36
CA SER A 185 4.29 -12.71 -5.04
C SER A 185 3.78 -11.79 -3.94
N GLY A 186 2.65 -11.13 -4.18
CA GLY A 186 2.18 -10.06 -3.30
C GLY A 186 3.26 -8.98 -3.11
N ASN A 187 3.59 -8.67 -1.87
CA ASN A 187 4.61 -7.69 -1.51
C ASN A 187 5.97 -8.33 -1.13
N ASN A 188 6.20 -9.59 -1.46
CA ASN A 188 7.45 -10.27 -1.14
C ASN A 188 8.17 -10.76 -2.38
N VAL A 189 9.51 -10.77 -2.31
CA VAL A 189 10.38 -11.49 -3.23
C VAL A 189 10.69 -12.86 -2.61
N TYR A 190 10.51 -13.89 -3.40
CA TYR A 190 10.79 -15.28 -3.04
C TYR A 190 11.98 -15.82 -3.82
N ASP A 191 12.74 -16.70 -3.20
CA ASP A 191 13.76 -17.51 -3.84
C ASP A 191 13.42 -18.99 -3.61
N HIS A 192 13.14 -19.75 -4.69
CA HIS A 192 12.73 -21.16 -4.63
C HIS A 192 11.60 -21.45 -3.62
N GLY A 193 10.64 -20.52 -3.46
CA GLY A 193 9.50 -20.66 -2.55
C GLY A 193 9.68 -20.07 -1.16
N TYR A 194 10.86 -19.60 -0.80
CA TYR A 194 11.13 -18.96 0.50
C TYR A 194 11.18 -17.44 0.34
N ALA A 195 10.47 -16.73 1.22
CA ALA A 195 10.51 -15.27 1.23
C ALA A 195 11.90 -14.79 1.67
N LEU A 196 12.48 -13.86 0.92
CA LEU A 196 13.75 -13.26 1.28
C LEU A 196 13.60 -12.25 2.44
N PRO A 197 14.63 -12.03 3.26
CA PRO A 197 14.62 -11.04 4.32
C PRO A 197 14.56 -9.61 3.76
N GLU A 198 14.11 -8.66 4.59
CA GLU A 198 14.17 -7.21 4.32
C GLU A 198 15.61 -6.69 4.52
N GLY A 199 15.92 -5.51 3.95
CA GLY A 199 17.15 -4.78 4.24
C GLY A 199 18.44 -5.38 3.71
N HIS A 200 18.35 -6.25 2.72
CA HIS A 200 19.52 -6.92 2.13
C HIS A 200 19.55 -6.75 0.62
N LEU A 201 20.75 -6.61 0.08
CA LEU A 201 20.96 -6.69 -1.36
C LEU A 201 20.71 -8.11 -1.86
N ILE A 202 19.93 -8.24 -2.91
CA ILE A 202 19.71 -9.54 -3.56
C ILE A 202 20.77 -9.69 -4.64
N VAL A 203 21.65 -10.70 -4.48
CA VAL A 203 22.68 -11.00 -5.47
C VAL A 203 22.40 -12.36 -6.09
N ARG A 204 22.38 -12.44 -7.42
CA ARG A 204 22.16 -13.67 -8.17
C ARG A 204 22.97 -13.71 -9.47
N GLY A 205 23.76 -14.75 -9.66
CA GLY A 205 24.54 -14.97 -10.88
C GLY A 205 25.48 -13.81 -11.24
N GLY A 206 26.17 -13.21 -10.24
CA GLY A 206 27.07 -12.07 -10.45
C GLY A 206 26.34 -10.76 -10.79
N ALA A 207 25.08 -10.66 -10.43
CA ALA A 207 24.30 -9.46 -10.60
C ALA A 207 23.61 -9.04 -9.29
N VAL A 208 23.51 -7.74 -9.04
CA VAL A 208 22.62 -7.14 -8.04
C VAL A 208 21.23 -7.07 -8.66
N VAL A 209 20.26 -7.68 -7.99
CA VAL A 209 18.86 -7.70 -8.42
C VAL A 209 18.10 -6.60 -7.71
N ILE A 210 17.51 -5.70 -8.48
CA ILE A 210 16.66 -4.62 -7.96
C ILE A 210 15.23 -5.15 -7.84
N PRO A 211 14.67 -5.25 -6.61
CA PRO A 211 13.30 -5.67 -6.44
C PRO A 211 12.33 -4.53 -6.82
N PRO A 212 11.09 -4.83 -7.25
CA PRO A 212 10.10 -3.81 -7.56
C PRO A 212 9.77 -2.92 -6.36
N ILE A 213 9.41 -1.67 -6.61
CA ILE A 213 8.87 -0.77 -5.60
C ILE A 213 7.62 -1.41 -4.96
N GLY A 214 7.47 -1.25 -3.64
CA GLY A 214 6.38 -1.82 -2.86
C GLY A 214 6.63 -3.27 -2.40
N THR A 215 7.81 -3.84 -2.66
CA THR A 215 8.22 -5.11 -2.02
C THR A 215 8.92 -4.84 -0.68
N ARG A 216 8.73 -5.75 0.27
CA ARG A 216 9.36 -5.68 1.60
C ARG A 216 10.88 -5.73 1.50
N GLN A 217 11.43 -6.48 0.55
CA GLN A 217 12.86 -6.61 0.30
C GLN A 217 13.52 -5.31 -0.20
N ARG A 218 12.69 -4.33 -0.61
CA ARG A 218 13.15 -2.97 -0.93
C ARG A 218 13.05 -2.01 0.27
N GLN A 219 12.74 -2.51 1.46
CA GLN A 219 12.69 -1.73 2.68
C GLN A 219 13.91 -2.06 3.54
N PHE A 220 14.67 -1.03 3.90
CA PHE A 220 15.85 -1.16 4.75
C PHE A 220 15.51 -0.53 6.10
N PRO A 221 15.28 -1.33 7.13
CA PRO A 221 15.11 -0.83 8.49
C PRO A 221 16.41 -0.23 9.01
N ASP A 222 16.32 0.61 10.02
CA ASP A 222 17.43 1.17 10.80
C ASP A 222 18.39 2.13 10.06
N VAL A 223 18.33 2.21 8.73
CA VAL A 223 19.22 3.07 7.92
C VAL A 223 18.98 4.56 8.21
N LEU A 224 17.73 4.92 8.47
CA LEU A 224 17.33 6.31 8.78
C LEU A 224 17.26 6.59 10.27
N GLY A 225 17.74 5.66 11.12
CA GLY A 225 17.67 5.78 12.57
C GLY A 225 16.24 5.79 13.10
N THR A 226 16.04 6.40 14.27
CA THR A 226 14.77 6.35 15.02
C THR A 226 13.72 7.35 14.53
N HIS A 227 14.12 8.48 13.96
CA HIS A 227 13.20 9.55 13.55
C HIS A 227 13.65 10.20 12.24
N ARG A 228 12.68 10.75 11.50
CA ARG A 228 12.91 11.47 10.26
C ARG A 228 12.02 12.71 10.17
N LEU A 229 12.62 13.84 9.78
CA LEU A 229 11.97 15.06 9.31
C LEU A 229 12.14 15.13 7.80
N ASN A 230 11.08 14.93 7.04
CA ASN A 230 11.10 14.96 5.59
C ASN A 230 11.05 16.40 5.07
N LEU A 231 11.88 16.72 4.06
CA LEU A 231 11.97 18.04 3.45
C LEU A 231 11.51 18.08 1.99
N GLY A 232 10.93 16.98 1.49
CA GLY A 232 10.60 16.84 0.08
C GLY A 232 11.77 16.37 -0.79
N ASP A 233 11.46 16.02 -2.04
CA ASP A 233 12.43 15.61 -3.07
C ASP A 233 13.40 14.50 -2.65
N GLY A 234 13.03 13.71 -1.63
CA GLY A 234 13.87 12.64 -1.09
C GLY A 234 14.93 13.10 -0.11
N TYR A 235 14.95 14.38 0.29
CA TYR A 235 15.83 14.92 1.32
C TYR A 235 15.16 14.91 2.69
N ALA A 236 15.96 14.71 3.73
CA ALA A 236 15.49 14.66 5.11
C ALA A 236 16.59 14.94 6.10
N LEU A 237 16.20 15.34 7.33
CA LEU A 237 17.02 15.17 8.52
C LEU A 237 16.59 13.85 9.18
N HIS A 238 17.53 12.97 9.51
CA HIS A 238 17.20 11.66 10.07
C HIS A 238 18.32 11.12 10.98
N GLY A 239 18.00 10.13 11.79
CA GLY A 239 18.98 9.45 12.62
C GLY A 239 19.94 8.56 11.83
N THR A 240 20.93 8.00 12.47
CA THR A 240 21.86 7.06 11.83
C THR A 240 22.44 6.06 12.83
N GLN A 241 22.67 4.83 12.37
CA GLN A 241 23.47 3.83 13.07
C GLN A 241 24.98 4.04 12.86
N GLN A 242 25.36 4.85 11.86
CA GLN A 242 26.76 5.09 11.50
C GLN A 242 27.34 6.30 12.26
N VAL A 243 27.29 6.26 13.58
CA VAL A 243 27.66 7.38 14.47
C VAL A 243 29.12 7.84 14.23
N ARG A 244 30.05 6.93 13.86
CA ARG A 244 31.45 7.29 13.57
C ARG A 244 31.62 8.18 12.34
N GLN A 245 30.60 8.34 11.54
CA GLN A 245 30.64 9.20 10.34
C GLN A 245 30.10 10.61 10.60
N LEU A 246 29.55 10.88 11.79
CA LEU A 246 29.06 12.21 12.14
C LEU A 246 30.18 13.24 12.14
N GLY A 247 29.87 14.48 11.76
CA GLY A 247 30.83 15.56 11.56
C GLY A 247 31.54 15.54 10.21
N ARG A 248 31.10 14.70 9.24
CA ARG A 248 31.74 14.55 7.94
C ARG A 248 30.74 14.68 6.80
N ASN A 249 31.24 15.01 5.62
CA ASN A 249 30.45 15.04 4.38
C ASN A 249 30.48 13.65 3.73
N VAL A 250 29.53 12.78 4.08
CA VAL A 250 29.55 11.35 3.69
C VAL A 250 28.19 10.82 3.21
N SER A 251 27.13 11.62 3.31
CA SER A 251 25.79 11.17 2.91
C SER A 251 25.56 11.32 1.39
N HIS A 252 24.46 10.78 0.93
CA HIS A 252 23.99 10.95 -0.45
C HIS A 252 23.11 12.21 -0.63
N GLY A 253 23.08 13.10 0.39
CA GLY A 253 22.36 14.36 0.36
C GLY A 253 21.50 14.63 1.60
N CYS A 254 21.01 13.62 2.30
CA CYS A 254 20.31 13.79 3.58
C CYS A 254 21.27 14.28 4.69
N VAL A 255 20.68 14.89 5.70
CA VAL A 255 21.38 15.33 6.92
C VAL A 255 21.22 14.25 7.98
N ARG A 256 22.34 13.64 8.42
CA ARG A 256 22.36 12.57 9.42
C ARG A 256 22.71 13.11 10.79
N LEU A 257 21.95 12.75 11.81
CA LEU A 257 22.20 13.09 13.21
C LEU A 257 22.34 11.82 14.06
N HIS A 258 22.85 11.98 15.27
CA HIS A 258 22.72 10.93 16.29
C HIS A 258 21.23 10.65 16.56
N ASN A 259 20.88 9.42 16.93
CA ASN A 259 19.48 9.05 17.16
C ASN A 259 18.83 9.86 18.30
N ASP A 260 19.58 10.16 19.36
CA ASP A 260 19.06 10.97 20.46
C ASP A 260 18.87 12.44 20.05
N ASP A 261 19.76 12.97 19.21
CA ASP A 261 19.67 14.36 18.73
C ASP A 261 18.48 14.54 17.78
N ILE A 262 18.28 13.60 16.85
CA ILE A 262 17.12 13.68 15.96
C ILE A 262 15.81 13.47 16.72
N ALA A 263 15.78 12.62 17.76
CA ALA A 263 14.62 12.45 18.61
C ALA A 263 14.25 13.74 19.35
N GLN A 264 15.24 14.46 19.88
CA GLN A 264 15.05 15.79 20.49
C GLN A 264 14.53 16.81 19.47
N LEU A 265 15.18 16.91 18.32
CA LEU A 265 14.78 17.82 17.26
C LEU A 265 13.37 17.50 16.75
N TYR A 266 13.06 16.21 16.60
CA TYR A 266 11.74 15.72 16.22
C TYR A 266 10.65 16.14 17.20
N ALA A 267 10.92 16.05 18.50
CA ALA A 267 9.97 16.48 19.53
C ALA A 267 9.70 17.99 19.52
N MET A 268 10.68 18.79 19.11
CA MET A 268 10.58 20.26 19.05
C MET A 268 10.00 20.78 17.73
N ALA A 269 10.24 20.07 16.64
CA ALA A 269 9.84 20.48 15.30
C ALA A 269 8.41 20.08 14.99
N SER A 270 7.74 20.88 14.18
CA SER A 270 6.41 20.64 13.65
C SER A 270 6.43 20.62 12.11
N VAL A 271 5.42 19.96 11.52
CA VAL A 271 5.19 20.06 10.07
C VAL A 271 4.94 21.54 9.71
N GLY A 272 5.59 22.02 8.66
CA GLY A 272 5.55 23.42 8.24
C GLY A 272 6.73 24.27 8.74
N ASP A 273 7.49 23.84 9.76
CA ASP A 273 8.67 24.57 10.26
C ASP A 273 9.70 24.82 9.17
N GLU A 274 10.30 25.99 9.20
CA GLU A 274 11.31 26.37 8.23
C GLU A 274 12.64 25.66 8.51
N VAL A 275 13.26 25.16 7.45
CA VAL A 275 14.61 24.56 7.48
C VAL A 275 15.48 25.30 6.48
N ILE A 276 16.55 25.93 6.95
CA ILE A 276 17.52 26.66 6.13
C ILE A 276 18.81 25.86 6.08
N ILE A 277 19.26 25.49 4.90
CA ILE A 277 20.52 24.77 4.66
C ILE A 277 21.49 25.69 3.92
N TYR A 278 22.71 25.89 4.45
CA TYR A 278 23.74 26.77 3.89
C TYR A 278 25.14 26.18 4.01
#